data_cc4865144406a00e7937a9eef8c7415d
#
_entry.id   cc4865144406a00e7937a9eef8c7415d
#
_cell.length_a   1.000
_cell.length_b   1.000
_cell.length_c   1.000
_cell.angle_alpha   90.00
_cell.angle_beta   90.00
_cell.angle_gamma   90.00
#
_symmetry.space_group_name_H-M   'P 1'
#
loop_
_entity.id
_entity.type
_entity.pdbx_description
1 polymer ?
#
loop_
_entity_poly.entity_id
_entity_poly.type
_entity_poly.pdbx_seq_one_letter_code
_entity_poly.pdbx_strand_id
1 'polypeptide(L)'
;MGDKPRYSRVSDIIDLATFMSSRPLGITLNDIIERYNVSRRTAERMRDSLTNVFPQVQEIEVDGNQKHWGFVDYSIKEMVHFTPEEIATVEQCQKRTTNAEMKESLEKVAEKIKTLSKKGLENIENNIDLILQTEGYAVRQTIQYHISDEILITIREAMKKCLIVTGKYHNKIRYIEPLGLIYGEKIYLIAREKAKGDEIYTYLLNKFTDLKLTMTNFDRGDFNLDEFSKRSFSAYFGKMLNVKLKFDKEIAEDVMTYNFHPSQSIEQQEDGSVIVKFKASGDKSIMWHVFRWGDKVEIISPKELRKEYINSLKDVSKVYKK
;
A
#
# COMPACT_ATOMS: atom_id res chain seq x y z
N MET A 1 21.76 3.69 31.93
CA MET A 1 20.82 2.57 32.08
C MET A 1 19.52 3.18 32.54
N GLY A 2 18.57 3.40 31.63
CA GLY A 2 17.27 3.98 31.96
C GLY A 2 16.43 3.00 32.75
N ASP A 3 15.82 3.49 33.80
CA ASP A 3 14.94 2.76 34.71
C ASP A 3 13.77 2.18 33.91
N LYS A 4 13.73 0.85 33.70
CA LYS A 4 12.58 0.19 33.05
C LYS A 4 11.36 0.34 33.98
N PRO A 5 10.18 0.73 33.49
CA PRO A 5 8.98 0.86 34.31
C PRO A 5 8.72 -0.41 35.14
N ARG A 6 8.23 -0.24 36.38
CA ARG A 6 8.03 -1.34 37.36
C ARG A 6 7.22 -2.53 36.81
N TYR A 7 6.40 -2.31 35.77
CA TYR A 7 5.54 -3.32 35.14
C TYR A 7 5.97 -3.69 33.71
N SER A 8 7.18 -3.32 33.26
CA SER A 8 7.64 -3.67 31.91
C SER A 8 7.65 -5.17 31.63
N ARG A 9 7.93 -5.99 32.66
CA ARG A 9 7.91 -7.45 32.54
C ARG A 9 6.52 -8.04 32.36
N VAL A 10 5.48 -7.40 32.93
CA VAL A 10 4.08 -7.82 32.73
C VAL A 10 3.65 -7.47 31.31
N SER A 11 4.02 -6.30 30.82
CA SER A 11 3.80 -5.90 29.44
C SER A 11 4.46 -6.86 28.45
N ASP A 12 5.70 -7.29 28.73
CA ASP A 12 6.44 -8.25 27.89
C ASP A 12 5.74 -9.61 27.83
N ILE A 13 5.12 -10.07 28.95
CA ILE A 13 4.38 -11.36 29.01
C ILE A 13 3.06 -11.27 28.23
N ILE A 14 2.34 -10.15 28.34
CA ILE A 14 1.10 -9.92 27.58
C ILE A 14 1.40 -9.84 26.08
N ASP A 15 2.45 -9.10 25.69
CA ASP A 15 2.90 -9.05 24.31
C ASP A 15 3.34 -10.42 23.79
N LEU A 16 4.02 -11.22 24.60
CA LEU A 16 4.39 -12.60 24.27
C LEU A 16 3.15 -13.49 24.03
N ALA A 17 2.11 -13.35 24.83
CA ALA A 17 0.85 -14.07 24.61
C ALA A 17 0.22 -13.71 23.26
N THR A 18 0.17 -12.43 22.96
CA THR A 18 -0.36 -11.92 21.67
C THR A 18 0.51 -12.37 20.49
N PHE A 19 1.83 -12.30 20.63
CA PHE A 19 2.76 -12.75 19.61
C PHE A 19 2.64 -14.25 19.34
N MET A 20 2.56 -15.07 20.38
CA MET A 20 2.38 -16.52 20.28
C MET A 20 1.04 -16.88 19.62
N SER A 21 -0.04 -16.17 19.96
CA SER A 21 -1.37 -16.42 19.39
C SER A 21 -1.48 -16.05 17.92
N SER A 22 -0.64 -15.10 17.44
CA SER A 22 -0.60 -14.69 16.04
C SER A 22 0.12 -15.70 15.12
N ARG A 23 0.80 -16.70 15.68
CA ARG A 23 1.61 -17.67 14.94
C ARG A 23 0.96 -19.06 14.95
N PRO A 24 0.35 -19.51 13.84
CA PRO A 24 -0.33 -20.82 13.77
C PRO A 24 0.59 -22.01 14.05
N LEU A 25 1.87 -21.91 13.69
CA LEU A 25 2.90 -22.93 13.95
C LEU A 25 3.62 -22.74 15.29
N GLY A 26 3.12 -21.84 16.14
CA GLY A 26 3.78 -21.47 17.39
C GLY A 26 5.06 -20.66 17.19
N ILE A 27 5.79 -20.47 18.28
CA ILE A 27 7.07 -19.77 18.34
C ILE A 27 8.13 -20.62 19.03
N THR A 28 9.39 -20.39 18.71
CA THR A 28 10.54 -21.03 19.34
C THR A 28 11.09 -20.19 20.50
N LEU A 29 11.95 -20.77 21.32
CA LEU A 29 12.72 -19.99 22.32
C LEU A 29 13.62 -18.93 21.68
N ASN A 30 14.12 -19.18 20.47
CA ASN A 30 14.94 -18.21 19.74
C ASN A 30 14.11 -16.98 19.33
N ASP A 31 12.87 -17.17 18.91
CA ASP A 31 11.97 -16.04 18.60
C ASP A 31 11.76 -15.13 19.82
N ILE A 32 11.65 -15.73 21.02
CA ILE A 32 11.52 -14.97 22.27
C ILE A 32 12.82 -14.22 22.58
N ILE A 33 13.96 -14.89 22.45
CA ILE A 33 15.29 -14.31 22.70
C ILE A 33 15.50 -13.08 21.82
N GLU A 34 15.24 -13.21 20.52
CA GLU A 34 15.42 -12.16 19.53
C GLU A 34 14.46 -10.99 19.76
N ARG A 35 13.15 -11.28 19.93
CA ARG A 35 12.11 -10.25 20.08
C ARG A 35 12.32 -9.38 21.32
N TYR A 36 12.69 -9.99 22.46
CA TYR A 36 12.79 -9.29 23.74
C TYR A 36 14.23 -8.99 24.15
N ASN A 37 15.21 -9.37 23.32
CA ASN A 37 16.62 -9.23 23.59
C ASN A 37 17.01 -9.72 25.00
N VAL A 38 16.62 -10.97 25.31
CA VAL A 38 16.80 -11.58 26.61
C VAL A 38 17.68 -12.83 26.55
N SER A 39 18.22 -13.26 27.70
CA SER A 39 18.95 -14.52 27.79
C SER A 39 18.01 -15.72 27.61
N ARG A 40 18.55 -16.85 27.17
CA ARG A 40 17.80 -18.12 27.04
C ARG A 40 17.04 -18.49 28.32
N ARG A 41 17.70 -18.38 29.50
CA ARG A 41 17.06 -18.63 30.79
C ARG A 41 15.87 -17.68 31.05
N THR A 42 15.96 -16.43 30.62
CA THR A 42 14.84 -15.49 30.75
C THR A 42 13.71 -15.85 29.80
N ALA A 43 14.02 -16.21 28.53
CA ALA A 43 13.04 -16.65 27.56
C ALA A 43 12.30 -17.92 28.05
N GLU A 44 12.98 -18.90 28.62
CA GLU A 44 12.38 -20.09 29.25
C GLU A 44 11.41 -19.69 30.37
N ARG A 45 11.83 -18.77 31.25
CA ARG A 45 10.97 -18.28 32.35
C ARG A 45 9.75 -17.49 31.82
N MET A 46 9.88 -16.74 30.76
CA MET A 46 8.78 -16.05 30.13
C MET A 46 7.77 -17.04 29.56
N ARG A 47 8.23 -18.04 28.80
CA ARG A 47 7.39 -19.12 28.30
C ARG A 47 6.69 -19.87 29.46
N ASP A 48 7.42 -20.28 30.47
CA ASP A 48 6.86 -21.05 31.62
C ASP A 48 5.83 -20.21 32.39
N SER A 49 6.08 -18.90 32.56
CA SER A 49 5.09 -18.01 33.16
C SER A 49 3.82 -17.95 32.34
N LEU A 50 3.95 -17.94 31.00
CA LEU A 50 2.80 -17.91 30.11
C LEU A 50 2.03 -19.23 30.15
N THR A 51 2.75 -20.38 30.12
CA THR A 51 2.14 -21.72 30.21
C THR A 51 1.41 -21.92 31.53
N ASN A 52 1.93 -21.37 32.63
CA ASN A 52 1.26 -21.43 33.93
C ASN A 52 -0.04 -20.64 34.00
N VAL A 53 -0.12 -19.49 33.31
CA VAL A 53 -1.32 -18.65 33.26
C VAL A 53 -2.31 -19.15 32.22
N PHE A 54 -1.82 -19.69 31.11
CA PHE A 54 -2.61 -20.20 30.00
C PHE A 54 -2.30 -21.68 29.76
N PRO A 55 -3.04 -22.61 30.36
CA PRO A 55 -2.83 -24.05 30.15
C PRO A 55 -2.99 -24.50 28.68
N GLN A 56 -3.59 -23.65 27.84
CA GLN A 56 -3.76 -23.87 26.41
C GLN A 56 -2.45 -23.67 25.60
N VAL A 57 -1.42 -23.07 26.20
CA VAL A 57 -0.08 -22.98 25.61
C VAL A 57 0.61 -24.31 25.76
N GLN A 58 0.81 -24.99 24.66
CA GLN A 58 1.41 -26.32 24.60
C GLN A 58 2.52 -26.35 23.53
N GLU A 59 3.36 -27.40 23.63
CA GLU A 59 4.32 -27.71 22.60
C GLU A 59 3.55 -28.21 21.36
N ILE A 60 3.83 -27.56 20.20
CA ILE A 60 3.22 -27.93 18.92
C ILE A 60 4.24 -28.77 18.16
N GLU A 61 3.80 -29.90 17.65
CA GLU A 61 4.62 -30.75 16.76
C GLU A 61 4.73 -30.04 15.40
N VAL A 62 5.96 -29.63 15.05
CA VAL A 62 6.33 -29.07 13.76
C VAL A 62 7.49 -29.92 13.23
N ASP A 63 7.47 -30.20 11.93
CA ASP A 63 8.57 -30.90 11.27
C ASP A 63 9.90 -30.14 11.48
N GLY A 64 10.81 -30.72 12.26
CA GLY A 64 12.12 -30.13 12.53
C GLY A 64 12.62 -30.47 13.95
N ASN A 65 13.88 -30.09 14.23
CA ASN A 65 14.55 -30.35 15.52
C ASN A 65 14.27 -29.29 16.61
N GLN A 66 13.47 -28.25 16.31
CA GLN A 66 13.19 -27.20 17.26
C GLN A 66 11.79 -27.33 17.84
N LYS A 67 11.69 -27.14 19.16
CA LYS A 67 10.42 -27.14 19.86
C LYS A 67 9.70 -25.83 19.64
N HIS A 68 8.42 -25.92 19.26
CA HIS A 68 7.52 -24.80 19.08
C HIS A 68 6.47 -24.80 20.19
N TRP A 69 6.11 -23.63 20.70
CA TRP A 69 5.04 -23.43 21.67
C TRP A 69 3.99 -22.50 21.09
N GLY A 70 2.75 -22.89 21.22
CA GLY A 70 1.63 -22.10 20.71
C GLY A 70 0.33 -22.41 21.43
N PHE A 71 -0.70 -21.66 21.15
CA PHE A 71 -2.04 -21.92 21.66
C PHE A 71 -2.70 -23.01 20.84
N VAL A 72 -3.03 -24.13 21.48
CA VAL A 72 -3.72 -25.27 20.84
C VAL A 72 -5.21 -24.97 20.63
N ASP A 73 -5.76 -24.07 21.43
CA ASP A 73 -7.14 -23.59 21.28
C ASP A 73 -7.12 -22.07 21.10
N TYR A 74 -7.81 -21.54 20.06
CA TYR A 74 -7.81 -20.13 19.68
C TYR A 74 -8.48 -19.19 20.72
N SER A 75 -8.44 -19.53 21.98
CA SER A 75 -9.18 -18.90 23.07
C SER A 75 -8.62 -17.54 23.56
N ILE A 76 -7.51 -17.03 23.01
CA ILE A 76 -7.10 -15.62 23.24
C ILE A 76 -8.02 -14.60 22.53
N LYS A 77 -9.03 -15.04 21.81
CA LYS A 77 -10.03 -14.14 21.22
C LYS A 77 -10.62 -13.13 22.23
N GLU A 78 -10.56 -13.45 23.52
CA GLU A 78 -11.07 -12.57 24.58
C GLU A 78 -10.07 -11.47 25.01
N MET A 79 -8.80 -11.53 24.60
CA MET A 79 -7.78 -10.54 24.96
C MET A 79 -7.53 -9.47 23.86
N VAL A 80 -8.04 -9.69 22.65
CA VAL A 80 -7.92 -8.71 21.57
C VAL A 80 -9.14 -7.81 21.60
N HIS A 81 -8.97 -6.60 22.14
CA HIS A 81 -9.99 -5.56 22.12
C HIS A 81 -9.63 -4.54 21.05
N PHE A 82 -10.59 -4.26 20.18
CA PHE A 82 -10.48 -3.16 19.24
C PHE A 82 -11.13 -1.92 19.83
N THR A 83 -10.48 -0.76 19.71
CA THR A 83 -11.08 0.50 20.13
C THR A 83 -12.14 0.95 19.11
N PRO A 84 -13.12 1.79 19.51
CA PRO A 84 -14.09 2.36 18.58
C PRO A 84 -13.42 3.08 17.40
N GLU A 85 -12.30 3.77 17.65
CA GLU A 85 -11.52 4.49 16.64
C GLU A 85 -10.87 3.54 15.63
N GLU A 86 -10.35 2.40 16.07
CA GLU A 86 -9.77 1.38 15.17
C GLU A 86 -10.85 0.78 14.26
N ILE A 87 -12.01 0.47 14.81
CA ILE A 87 -13.15 -0.06 14.04
C ILE A 87 -13.65 1.00 13.05
N ALA A 88 -13.86 2.24 13.50
CA ALA A 88 -14.29 3.34 12.65
C ALA A 88 -13.27 3.58 11.53
N THR A 89 -11.96 3.49 11.79
CA THR A 89 -10.91 3.61 10.78
C THR A 89 -11.04 2.56 9.68
N VAL A 90 -11.30 1.30 10.03
CA VAL A 90 -11.50 0.22 9.03
C VAL A 90 -12.73 0.51 8.17
N GLU A 91 -13.85 0.92 8.76
CA GLU A 91 -15.07 1.28 8.03
C GLU A 91 -14.89 2.51 7.15
N GLN A 92 -14.16 3.51 7.63
CA GLN A 92 -13.81 4.68 6.83
C GLN A 92 -12.91 4.29 5.63
N CYS A 93 -11.94 3.40 5.82
CA CYS A 93 -11.13 2.87 4.73
C CYS A 93 -11.99 2.13 3.69
N GLN A 94 -12.98 1.36 4.13
CA GLN A 94 -13.94 0.69 3.26
C GLN A 94 -14.74 1.70 2.42
N LYS A 95 -15.25 2.78 3.03
CA LYS A 95 -15.99 3.83 2.34
C LYS A 95 -15.13 4.61 1.33
N ARG A 96 -13.82 4.73 1.59
CA ARG A 96 -12.86 5.47 0.74
C ARG A 96 -12.34 4.68 -0.44
N THR A 97 -12.30 3.35 -0.33
CA THR A 97 -11.73 2.53 -1.40
C THR A 97 -12.67 2.42 -2.58
N THR A 98 -12.13 2.62 -3.77
CA THR A 98 -12.85 2.47 -5.05
C THR A 98 -12.64 1.08 -5.67
N ASN A 99 -11.70 0.31 -5.12
CA ASN A 99 -11.44 -1.06 -5.53
C ASN A 99 -12.48 -2.00 -4.89
N ALA A 100 -13.33 -2.62 -5.70
CA ALA A 100 -14.42 -3.48 -5.23
C ALA A 100 -13.91 -4.67 -4.39
N GLU A 101 -12.83 -5.34 -4.81
CA GLU A 101 -12.21 -6.46 -4.08
C GLU A 101 -11.68 -6.03 -2.71
N MET A 102 -11.00 -4.88 -2.65
CA MET A 102 -10.51 -4.33 -1.39
C MET A 102 -11.67 -3.92 -0.48
N LYS A 103 -12.74 -3.36 -1.04
CA LYS A 103 -13.94 -3.00 -0.30
C LYS A 103 -14.59 -4.22 0.36
N GLU A 104 -14.79 -5.29 -0.39
CA GLU A 104 -15.33 -6.56 0.14
C GLU A 104 -14.41 -7.18 1.20
N SER A 105 -13.10 -7.12 0.98
CA SER A 105 -12.13 -7.62 1.98
C SER A 105 -12.16 -6.81 3.27
N LEU A 106 -12.26 -5.49 3.20
CA LEU A 106 -12.39 -4.61 4.37
C LEU A 106 -13.72 -4.83 5.10
N GLU A 107 -14.83 -5.08 4.37
CA GLU A 107 -16.12 -5.44 4.96
C GLU A 107 -16.03 -6.71 5.80
N LYS A 108 -15.44 -7.77 5.22
CA LYS A 108 -15.19 -9.02 5.95
C LYS A 108 -14.29 -8.82 7.19
N VAL A 109 -13.31 -7.94 7.11
CA VAL A 109 -12.45 -7.58 8.26
C VAL A 109 -13.27 -6.85 9.32
N ALA A 110 -14.05 -5.83 8.95
CA ALA A 110 -14.91 -5.08 9.87
C ALA A 110 -15.92 -6.00 10.58
N GLU A 111 -16.57 -6.91 9.86
CA GLU A 111 -17.49 -7.91 10.45
C GLU A 111 -16.80 -8.85 11.44
N LYS A 112 -15.58 -9.33 11.12
CA LYS A 112 -14.81 -10.16 12.04
C LYS A 112 -14.44 -9.40 13.30
N ILE A 113 -13.98 -8.15 13.17
CA ILE A 113 -13.65 -7.29 14.30
C ILE A 113 -14.88 -7.08 15.19
N LYS A 114 -16.02 -6.70 14.62
CA LYS A 114 -17.30 -6.55 15.35
C LYS A 114 -17.71 -7.84 16.06
N THR A 115 -17.51 -8.98 15.42
CA THR A 115 -17.85 -10.29 16.01
C THR A 115 -16.95 -10.63 17.21
N LEU A 116 -15.66 -10.28 17.13
CA LEU A 116 -14.71 -10.50 18.23
C LEU A 116 -14.95 -9.54 19.40
N SER A 117 -15.49 -8.35 19.13
CA SER A 117 -15.73 -7.30 20.13
C SER A 117 -17.10 -7.41 20.85
N LYS A 118 -17.89 -8.45 20.62
CA LYS A 118 -19.31 -8.56 21.06
C LYS A 118 -19.58 -8.56 22.58
N LYS A 119 -18.57 -8.71 23.44
CA LYS A 119 -18.74 -8.56 24.89
C LYS A 119 -18.39 -7.13 25.33
N GLY A 120 -19.36 -6.26 25.39
CA GLY A 120 -19.22 -4.86 25.84
C GLY A 120 -19.61 -3.78 24.83
N LEU A 121 -20.27 -4.19 23.74
CA LEU A 121 -20.49 -3.38 22.52
C LEU A 121 -21.53 -2.27 22.63
N GLU A 122 -22.50 -2.31 23.56
CA GLU A 122 -23.57 -1.29 23.57
C GLU A 122 -23.05 0.15 23.67
N ASN A 123 -21.96 0.37 24.42
CA ASN A 123 -21.33 1.69 24.47
C ASN A 123 -20.34 1.95 23.29
N ILE A 124 -19.80 0.87 22.70
CA ILE A 124 -18.82 0.97 21.62
C ILE A 124 -19.54 1.24 20.30
N GLU A 125 -20.67 0.59 20.03
CA GLU A 125 -21.47 0.83 18.80
C GLU A 125 -21.95 2.29 18.73
N ASN A 126 -22.43 2.84 19.82
CA ASN A 126 -22.84 4.25 19.88
C ASN A 126 -21.68 5.22 19.59
N ASN A 127 -20.47 4.91 20.05
CA ASN A 127 -19.30 5.74 19.78
C ASN A 127 -18.81 5.60 18.33
N ILE A 128 -18.87 4.40 17.76
CA ILE A 128 -18.53 4.16 16.34
C ILE A 128 -19.49 4.93 15.45
N ASP A 129 -20.79 4.81 15.69
CA ASP A 129 -21.82 5.50 14.92
C ASP A 129 -21.69 7.01 15.01
N LEU A 130 -21.34 7.53 16.18
CA LEU A 130 -21.09 8.97 16.37
C LEU A 130 -19.88 9.41 15.54
N ILE A 131 -18.76 8.70 15.58
CA ILE A 131 -17.57 9.01 14.79
C ILE A 131 -17.92 8.99 13.28
N LEU A 132 -18.63 7.95 12.82
CA LEU A 132 -19.01 7.81 11.42
C LEU A 132 -20.04 8.86 10.95
N GLN A 133 -20.82 9.44 11.86
CA GLN A 133 -21.76 10.52 11.55
C GLN A 133 -21.11 11.91 11.61
N THR A 134 -20.11 12.09 12.46
CA THR A 134 -19.48 13.39 12.68
C THR A 134 -18.23 13.59 11.82
N GLU A 135 -17.59 12.52 11.41
CA GLU A 135 -16.41 12.55 10.56
C GLU A 135 -16.74 12.05 9.16
N GLY A 136 -16.45 12.85 8.16
CA GLY A 136 -16.71 12.53 6.75
C GLY A 136 -15.53 12.89 5.86
N TYR A 137 -15.58 12.38 4.63
CA TYR A 137 -14.59 12.69 3.61
C TYR A 137 -15.24 13.46 2.47
N ALA A 138 -14.50 14.42 1.93
CA ALA A 138 -14.90 15.10 0.71
C ALA A 138 -15.10 14.08 -0.43
N VAL A 139 -16.18 14.27 -1.19
CA VAL A 139 -16.44 13.46 -2.38
C VAL A 139 -15.28 13.61 -3.35
N ARG A 140 -14.63 12.50 -3.68
CA ARG A 140 -13.58 12.45 -4.71
C ARG A 140 -14.16 11.94 -6.02
N GLN A 141 -13.75 12.55 -7.10
CA GLN A 141 -14.04 12.03 -8.43
C GLN A 141 -13.27 10.72 -8.61
N THR A 142 -13.98 9.67 -8.99
CA THR A 142 -13.43 8.33 -9.17
C THR A 142 -13.73 7.81 -10.56
N ILE A 143 -12.80 7.07 -11.11
CA ILE A 143 -13.00 6.38 -12.38
C ILE A 143 -13.66 5.04 -12.05
N GLN A 144 -14.88 4.85 -12.53
CA GLN A 144 -15.52 3.54 -12.47
C GLN A 144 -15.06 2.71 -13.68
N TYR A 145 -14.23 1.71 -13.43
CA TYR A 145 -13.95 0.70 -14.42
C TYR A 145 -13.86 -0.66 -13.75
N HIS A 146 -14.31 -1.66 -14.48
CA HIS A 146 -14.39 -3.01 -13.96
C HIS A 146 -13.28 -3.85 -14.60
N ILE A 147 -12.62 -4.65 -13.79
CA ILE A 147 -11.73 -5.72 -14.23
C ILE A 147 -12.37 -7.01 -13.77
N SER A 148 -12.48 -8.00 -14.66
CA SER A 148 -12.98 -9.31 -14.25
C SER A 148 -12.02 -9.97 -13.27
N ASP A 149 -12.58 -10.66 -12.29
CA ASP A 149 -11.79 -11.40 -11.29
C ASP A 149 -10.88 -12.43 -11.95
N GLU A 150 -11.33 -13.01 -13.05
CA GLU A 150 -10.55 -13.97 -13.85
C GLU A 150 -9.21 -13.38 -14.33
N ILE A 151 -9.21 -12.13 -14.80
CA ILE A 151 -7.99 -11.42 -15.21
C ILE A 151 -7.05 -11.21 -14.02
N LEU A 152 -7.57 -10.76 -12.90
CA LEU A 152 -6.77 -10.54 -11.69
C LEU A 152 -6.19 -11.84 -11.13
N ILE A 153 -6.99 -12.89 -11.05
CA ILE A 153 -6.55 -14.23 -10.61
C ILE A 153 -5.46 -14.74 -11.54
N THR A 154 -5.67 -14.67 -12.86
CA THR A 154 -4.69 -15.15 -13.86
C THR A 154 -3.35 -14.42 -13.72
N ILE A 155 -3.36 -13.09 -13.60
CA ILE A 155 -2.13 -12.30 -13.44
C ILE A 155 -1.44 -12.60 -12.10
N ARG A 156 -2.18 -12.72 -11.00
CA ARG A 156 -1.61 -13.04 -9.68
C ARG A 156 -0.99 -14.44 -9.67
N GLU A 157 -1.65 -15.40 -10.30
CA GLU A 157 -1.11 -16.75 -10.44
C GLU A 157 0.15 -16.77 -11.31
N ALA A 158 0.16 -16.03 -12.41
CA ALA A 158 1.33 -15.87 -13.26
C ALA A 158 2.53 -15.28 -12.53
N MET A 159 2.31 -14.22 -11.75
CA MET A 159 3.36 -13.61 -10.93
C MET A 159 3.89 -14.56 -9.86
N LYS A 160 2.99 -15.32 -9.19
CA LYS A 160 3.36 -16.27 -8.14
C LYS A 160 4.21 -17.42 -8.70
N LYS A 161 3.89 -17.90 -9.90
CA LYS A 161 4.56 -19.04 -10.53
C LYS A 161 5.66 -18.63 -11.53
N CYS A 162 5.90 -17.33 -11.73
CA CYS A 162 6.80 -16.78 -12.74
C CYS A 162 6.49 -17.33 -14.16
N LEU A 163 5.21 -17.34 -14.53
CA LEU A 163 4.74 -17.81 -15.84
C LEU A 163 4.43 -16.65 -16.77
N ILE A 164 4.79 -16.79 -18.04
CA ILE A 164 4.39 -15.88 -19.10
C ILE A 164 2.87 -15.99 -19.29
N VAL A 165 2.20 -14.86 -19.47
CA VAL A 165 0.81 -14.80 -19.90
C VAL A 165 0.71 -14.38 -21.35
N THR A 166 -0.26 -14.94 -22.05
CA THR A 166 -0.65 -14.50 -23.40
C THR A 166 -2.05 -13.90 -23.36
N GLY A 167 -2.28 -12.87 -24.16
CA GLY A 167 -3.60 -12.22 -24.25
C GLY A 167 -3.59 -11.13 -25.31
N LYS A 168 -4.74 -10.54 -25.58
CA LYS A 168 -4.87 -9.41 -26.50
C LYS A 168 -4.83 -8.09 -25.75
N TYR A 169 -3.95 -7.20 -26.16
CA TYR A 169 -3.90 -5.80 -25.73
C TYR A 169 -4.12 -4.89 -26.93
N HIS A 170 -5.20 -4.11 -26.93
CA HIS A 170 -5.65 -3.36 -28.10
C HIS A 170 -5.70 -4.22 -29.37
N ASN A 171 -6.33 -5.39 -29.29
CA ASN A 171 -6.48 -6.38 -30.38
C ASN A 171 -5.18 -6.99 -30.93
N LYS A 172 -4.03 -6.77 -30.26
CA LYS A 172 -2.75 -7.39 -30.62
C LYS A 172 -2.38 -8.44 -29.59
N ILE A 173 -2.05 -9.64 -30.04
CA ILE A 173 -1.56 -10.70 -29.16
C ILE A 173 -0.21 -10.28 -28.57
N ARG A 174 -0.08 -10.47 -27.25
CA ARG A 174 1.12 -10.16 -26.48
C ARG A 174 1.51 -11.38 -25.63
N TYR A 175 2.82 -11.53 -25.46
CA TYR A 175 3.43 -12.48 -24.52
C TYR A 175 4.12 -11.66 -23.44
N ILE A 176 3.55 -11.69 -22.25
CA ILE A 176 3.84 -10.76 -21.17
C ILE A 176 4.45 -11.52 -20.00
N GLU A 177 5.55 -11.02 -19.47
CA GLU A 177 6.19 -11.44 -18.22
C GLU A 177 5.72 -10.50 -17.09
N PRO A 178 4.71 -10.89 -16.30
CA PRO A 178 4.12 -10.00 -15.29
C PRO A 178 5.05 -9.82 -14.09
N LEU A 179 5.44 -8.59 -13.80
CA LEU A 179 6.36 -8.23 -12.71
C LEU A 179 5.64 -7.70 -11.47
N GLY A 180 4.52 -6.99 -11.65
CA GLY A 180 3.77 -6.40 -10.53
C GLY A 180 2.49 -5.69 -10.95
N LEU A 181 1.65 -5.38 -9.96
CA LEU A 181 0.44 -4.58 -10.12
C LEU A 181 0.57 -3.29 -9.31
N ILE A 182 0.27 -2.14 -9.93
CA ILE A 182 0.17 -0.85 -9.25
C ILE A 182 -1.29 -0.42 -9.24
N TYR A 183 -1.81 -0.19 -8.05
CA TYR A 183 -3.17 0.28 -7.81
C TYR A 183 -3.15 1.81 -7.67
N GLY A 184 -3.85 2.49 -8.57
CA GLY A 184 -4.06 3.92 -8.56
C GLY A 184 -5.52 4.20 -8.95
N GLU A 185 -5.78 5.28 -9.70
CA GLU A 185 -7.11 5.50 -10.31
C GLU A 185 -7.54 4.33 -11.20
N LYS A 186 -6.57 3.64 -11.78
CA LYS A 186 -6.72 2.41 -12.56
C LYS A 186 -5.73 1.38 -12.04
N ILE A 187 -5.88 0.11 -12.47
CA ILE A 187 -4.90 -0.91 -12.16
C ILE A 187 -3.94 -1.05 -13.35
N TYR A 188 -2.66 -0.94 -13.04
CA TYR A 188 -1.58 -0.98 -14.01
C TYR A 188 -0.78 -2.26 -13.81
N LEU A 189 -0.59 -3.02 -14.88
CA LEU A 189 0.31 -4.16 -14.93
C LEU A 189 1.69 -3.68 -15.36
N ILE A 190 2.67 -3.92 -14.52
CA ILE A 190 4.09 -3.72 -14.83
C ILE A 190 4.65 -5.03 -15.35
N ALA A 191 5.21 -4.99 -16.53
CA ALA A 191 5.62 -6.23 -17.19
C ALA A 191 6.71 -5.99 -18.25
N ARG A 192 7.46 -7.03 -18.59
CA ARG A 192 8.27 -7.10 -19.81
C ARG A 192 7.46 -7.76 -20.93
N GLU A 193 7.76 -7.41 -22.15
CA GLU A 193 7.21 -8.08 -23.33
C GLU A 193 8.33 -8.90 -23.99
N LYS A 194 8.21 -10.22 -24.00
CA LYS A 194 9.24 -11.16 -24.49
C LYS A 194 9.81 -10.78 -25.87
N ALA A 195 8.99 -10.21 -26.75
CA ALA A 195 9.40 -9.80 -28.09
C ALA A 195 10.22 -8.50 -28.13
N LYS A 196 10.30 -7.75 -26.99
CA LYS A 196 10.93 -6.43 -26.91
C LYS A 196 12.14 -6.37 -25.98
N GLY A 197 12.62 -7.55 -25.51
CA GLY A 197 13.75 -7.63 -24.60
C GLY A 197 13.41 -7.23 -23.16
N ASP A 198 14.38 -6.65 -22.44
CA ASP A 198 14.29 -6.41 -21.00
C ASP A 198 13.57 -5.10 -20.62
N GLU A 199 13.05 -4.37 -21.59
CA GLU A 199 12.32 -3.13 -21.30
C GLU A 199 11.03 -3.40 -20.52
N ILE A 200 10.82 -2.60 -19.48
CA ILE A 200 9.65 -2.67 -18.63
C ILE A 200 8.58 -1.70 -19.15
N TYR A 201 7.40 -2.23 -19.36
CA TYR A 201 6.23 -1.49 -19.83
C TYR A 201 5.14 -1.45 -18.79
N THR A 202 4.31 -0.43 -18.88
CA THR A 202 3.10 -0.27 -18.08
C THR A 202 1.87 -0.47 -18.95
N TYR A 203 1.05 -1.42 -18.57
CA TYR A 203 -0.19 -1.75 -19.27
C TYR A 203 -1.40 -1.44 -18.40
N LEU A 204 -2.44 -0.87 -19.00
CA LEU A 204 -3.74 -0.77 -18.35
C LEU A 204 -4.41 -2.16 -18.33
N LEU A 205 -4.61 -2.70 -17.14
CA LEU A 205 -5.07 -4.08 -17.00
C LEU A 205 -6.44 -4.33 -17.65
N ASN A 206 -7.34 -3.34 -17.61
CA ASN A 206 -8.67 -3.41 -18.25
C ASN A 206 -8.66 -3.39 -19.79
N LYS A 207 -7.50 -3.21 -20.41
CA LYS A 207 -7.34 -3.26 -21.87
C LYS A 207 -6.90 -4.63 -22.38
N PHE A 208 -6.68 -5.54 -21.47
CA PHE A 208 -6.44 -6.94 -21.82
C PHE A 208 -7.74 -7.70 -21.98
N THR A 209 -7.75 -8.59 -22.97
CA THR A 209 -8.79 -9.60 -23.16
C THR A 209 -8.13 -10.94 -23.44
N ASP A 210 -8.86 -12.02 -23.17
CA ASP A 210 -8.41 -13.41 -23.45
C ASP A 210 -7.07 -13.78 -22.77
N LEU A 211 -6.83 -13.28 -21.55
CA LEU A 211 -5.62 -13.61 -20.79
C LEU A 211 -5.60 -15.08 -20.40
N LYS A 212 -4.47 -15.74 -20.70
CA LYS A 212 -4.24 -17.16 -20.37
C LYS A 212 -2.81 -17.35 -19.87
N LEU A 213 -2.66 -18.24 -18.90
CA LEU A 213 -1.34 -18.73 -18.49
C LEU A 213 -0.73 -19.55 -19.60
N THR A 214 0.58 -19.42 -19.79
CA THR A 214 1.38 -20.34 -20.60
C THR A 214 2.13 -21.32 -19.69
N MET A 215 2.76 -22.34 -20.28
CA MET A 215 3.65 -23.24 -19.55
C MET A 215 5.11 -22.77 -19.57
N THR A 216 5.37 -21.54 -20.03
CA THR A 216 6.72 -20.98 -20.15
C THR A 216 7.03 -20.14 -18.95
N ASN A 217 8.12 -20.46 -18.25
CA ASN A 217 8.63 -19.64 -17.15
C ASN A 217 9.44 -18.45 -17.69
N PHE A 218 9.51 -17.41 -16.89
CA PHE A 218 10.43 -16.30 -17.10
C PHE A 218 11.24 -16.05 -15.81
N ASP A 219 12.40 -15.44 -15.96
CA ASP A 219 13.19 -14.98 -14.83
C ASP A 219 12.75 -13.58 -14.42
N ARG A 220 12.28 -13.45 -13.19
CA ARG A 220 11.90 -12.14 -12.62
C ARG A 220 13.11 -11.23 -12.41
N GLY A 221 14.29 -11.79 -12.18
CA GLY A 221 15.49 -11.07 -11.78
C GLY A 221 15.29 -10.30 -10.48
N ASP A 222 16.09 -9.27 -10.28
CA ASP A 222 16.08 -8.42 -9.07
C ASP A 222 15.02 -7.30 -9.14
N PHE A 223 13.94 -7.48 -9.93
CA PHE A 223 12.91 -6.45 -10.06
C PHE A 223 12.22 -6.17 -8.72
N ASN A 224 12.29 -4.93 -8.26
CA ASN A 224 11.62 -4.42 -7.08
C ASN A 224 10.51 -3.44 -7.48
N LEU A 225 9.26 -3.80 -7.19
CA LEU A 225 8.09 -3.00 -7.56
C LEU A 225 8.02 -1.68 -6.78
N ASP A 226 8.43 -1.67 -5.51
CA ASP A 226 8.41 -0.47 -4.68
C ASP A 226 9.41 0.57 -5.20
N GLU A 227 10.64 0.16 -5.48
CA GLU A 227 11.64 1.03 -6.09
C GLU A 227 11.22 1.53 -7.47
N PHE A 228 10.61 0.65 -8.27
CA PHE A 228 10.10 1.02 -9.58
C PHE A 228 8.99 2.06 -9.47
N SER A 229 8.03 1.87 -8.57
CA SER A 229 6.90 2.79 -8.37
C SER A 229 7.36 4.17 -7.88
N LYS A 230 8.37 4.23 -7.02
CA LYS A 230 8.97 5.48 -6.52
C LYS A 230 9.64 6.34 -7.58
N ARG A 231 9.88 5.81 -8.78
CA ARG A 231 10.45 6.58 -9.92
C ARG A 231 9.39 7.33 -10.71
N SER A 232 8.12 7.04 -10.52
CA SER A 232 7.06 7.65 -11.32
C SER A 232 6.31 8.73 -10.56
N PHE A 233 5.88 9.74 -11.29
CA PHE A 233 4.87 10.67 -10.83
C PHE A 233 3.50 10.06 -11.11
N SER A 234 2.82 9.55 -10.06
CA SER A 234 1.62 8.72 -10.21
C SER A 234 1.94 7.38 -10.89
N ALA A 235 1.07 6.88 -11.77
CA ALA A 235 1.18 5.56 -12.41
C ALA A 235 1.68 5.61 -13.86
N TYR A 236 2.25 6.73 -14.30
CA TYR A 236 2.78 6.88 -15.64
C TYR A 236 4.30 6.78 -15.64
N PHE A 237 4.81 5.84 -16.39
CA PHE A 237 6.23 5.54 -16.48
C PHE A 237 6.77 5.99 -17.84
N GLY A 238 8.04 6.37 -17.89
CA GLY A 238 8.69 6.83 -19.10
C GLY A 238 10.07 7.38 -18.80
N LYS A 239 10.55 8.33 -19.62
CA LYS A 239 11.83 9.00 -19.41
C LYS A 239 11.86 9.72 -18.07
N MET A 240 12.97 9.56 -17.34
CA MET A 240 13.20 10.32 -16.10
C MET A 240 13.45 11.79 -16.41
N LEU A 241 12.72 12.65 -15.71
CA LEU A 241 12.78 14.10 -15.82
C LEU A 241 13.31 14.71 -14.53
N ASN A 242 14.19 15.70 -14.64
CA ASN A 242 14.56 16.57 -13.52
C ASN A 242 13.62 17.78 -13.56
N VAL A 243 12.59 17.71 -12.75
CA VAL A 243 11.51 18.70 -12.72
C VAL A 243 11.85 19.80 -11.73
N LYS A 244 11.66 21.05 -12.16
CA LYS A 244 11.74 22.24 -11.32
C LYS A 244 10.52 23.10 -11.59
N LEU A 245 9.70 23.27 -10.55
CA LEU A 245 8.49 24.10 -10.57
C LEU A 245 8.71 25.32 -9.67
N LYS A 246 8.28 26.49 -10.10
CA LYS A 246 8.22 27.69 -9.27
C LYS A 246 6.76 28.02 -8.98
N PHE A 247 6.41 28.16 -7.71
CA PHE A 247 5.08 28.51 -7.25
C PHE A 247 5.05 29.94 -6.72
N ASP A 248 3.94 30.61 -6.97
CA ASP A 248 3.70 31.96 -6.47
C ASP A 248 3.68 32.00 -4.94
N LYS A 249 4.08 33.14 -4.38
CA LYS A 249 4.07 33.38 -2.94
C LYS A 249 2.70 33.25 -2.29
N GLU A 250 1.62 33.52 -3.03
CA GLU A 250 0.25 33.44 -2.53
C GLU A 250 -0.17 32.02 -2.10
N ILE A 251 0.47 31.00 -2.67
CA ILE A 251 0.18 29.59 -2.38
C ILE A 251 1.37 28.86 -1.74
N ALA A 252 2.36 29.62 -1.28
CA ALA A 252 3.60 29.05 -0.73
C ALA A 252 3.37 28.12 0.47
N GLU A 253 2.45 28.46 1.37
CA GLU A 253 2.11 27.63 2.55
C GLU A 253 1.53 26.28 2.11
N ASP A 254 0.58 26.27 1.19
CA ASP A 254 -0.03 25.03 0.66
C ASP A 254 1.02 24.14 0.01
N VAL A 255 1.90 24.75 -0.81
CA VAL A 255 2.98 24.05 -1.51
C VAL A 255 3.98 23.42 -0.54
N MET A 256 4.35 24.10 0.55
CA MET A 256 5.29 23.60 1.55
C MET A 256 4.75 22.38 2.30
N THR A 257 3.44 22.24 2.43
CA THR A 257 2.79 21.07 3.06
C THR A 257 2.53 19.93 2.07
N TYR A 258 2.73 20.17 0.76
CA TYR A 258 2.37 19.21 -0.28
C TYR A 258 3.50 18.22 -0.57
N ASN A 259 3.17 16.94 -0.61
CA ASN A 259 4.11 15.90 -1.04
C ASN A 259 3.91 15.59 -2.53
N PHE A 260 4.73 16.17 -3.38
CA PHE A 260 4.69 15.96 -4.84
C PHE A 260 5.30 14.63 -5.24
N HIS A 261 6.46 14.30 -4.65
CA HIS A 261 7.21 13.11 -4.98
C HIS A 261 8.21 12.76 -3.86
N PRO A 262 8.50 11.45 -3.59
CA PRO A 262 9.46 11.06 -2.55
C PRO A 262 10.86 11.66 -2.70
N SER A 263 11.28 12.03 -3.92
CA SER A 263 12.58 12.66 -4.19
C SER A 263 12.56 14.18 -4.16
N GLN A 264 11.48 14.81 -3.67
CA GLN A 264 11.37 16.27 -3.71
C GLN A 264 12.32 16.98 -2.75
N SER A 265 12.74 18.18 -3.17
CA SER A 265 13.25 19.24 -2.30
C SER A 265 12.43 20.50 -2.51
N ILE A 266 12.15 21.23 -1.43
CA ILE A 266 11.37 22.47 -1.45
C ILE A 266 12.26 23.59 -0.92
N GLU A 267 12.34 24.69 -1.65
CA GLU A 267 13.18 25.84 -1.31
C GLU A 267 12.35 27.11 -1.39
N GLN A 268 12.19 27.83 -0.30
CA GLN A 268 11.58 29.15 -0.28
C GLN A 268 12.58 30.20 -0.79
N GLN A 269 12.12 31.13 -1.61
CA GLN A 269 12.93 32.19 -2.21
C GLN A 269 12.74 33.49 -1.42
N GLU A 270 13.65 34.46 -1.62
CA GLU A 270 13.59 35.77 -0.95
C GLU A 270 12.32 36.58 -1.30
N ASP A 271 11.78 36.38 -2.50
CA ASP A 271 10.52 36.99 -2.96
C ASP A 271 9.26 36.34 -2.39
N GLY A 272 9.43 35.34 -1.50
CA GLY A 272 8.35 34.54 -0.92
C GLY A 272 7.84 33.42 -1.80
N SER A 273 8.28 33.31 -3.07
CA SER A 273 7.94 32.19 -3.94
C SER A 273 8.61 30.90 -3.48
N VAL A 274 8.10 29.75 -3.94
CA VAL A 274 8.63 28.44 -3.58
C VAL A 274 9.07 27.68 -4.82
N ILE A 275 10.25 27.08 -4.76
CA ILE A 275 10.76 26.18 -5.79
C ILE A 275 10.70 24.74 -5.28
N VAL A 276 10.00 23.89 -6.04
CA VAL A 276 9.95 22.46 -5.84
C VAL A 276 10.78 21.78 -6.92
N LYS A 277 11.72 20.93 -6.50
CA LYS A 277 12.55 20.12 -7.39
C LYS A 277 12.32 18.65 -7.09
N PHE A 278 12.17 17.82 -8.11
CA PHE A 278 12.10 16.37 -7.97
C PHE A 278 12.54 15.66 -9.24
N LYS A 279 12.85 14.37 -9.13
CA LYS A 279 13.22 13.53 -10.25
C LYS A 279 12.20 12.41 -10.41
N ALA A 280 11.43 12.44 -11.50
CA ALA A 280 10.37 11.46 -11.74
C ALA A 280 10.17 11.23 -13.24
N SER A 281 9.57 10.09 -13.58
CA SER A 281 8.99 9.83 -14.90
C SER A 281 7.50 10.19 -14.89
N GLY A 282 6.86 10.28 -16.07
CA GLY A 282 5.41 10.54 -16.18
C GLY A 282 5.08 11.99 -16.51
N ASP A 283 5.62 12.48 -17.60
CA ASP A 283 5.43 13.84 -18.16
C ASP A 283 3.96 14.28 -18.20
N LYS A 284 3.07 13.43 -18.70
CA LYS A 284 1.62 13.71 -18.76
C LYS A 284 0.99 13.89 -17.38
N SER A 285 1.33 13.04 -16.41
CA SER A 285 0.81 13.16 -15.05
C SER A 285 1.32 14.43 -14.38
N ILE A 286 2.60 14.76 -14.59
CA ILE A 286 3.18 16.01 -14.08
C ILE A 286 2.44 17.20 -14.68
N MET A 287 2.21 17.23 -16.01
CA MET A 287 1.45 18.30 -16.65
C MET A 287 0.03 18.44 -16.09
N TRP A 288 -0.70 17.33 -15.93
CA TRP A 288 -2.06 17.37 -15.37
C TRP A 288 -2.05 17.86 -13.92
N HIS A 289 -1.04 17.51 -13.16
CA HIS A 289 -0.90 18.03 -11.81
C HIS A 289 -0.61 19.54 -11.82
N VAL A 290 0.24 20.02 -12.72
CA VAL A 290 0.54 21.46 -12.88
C VAL A 290 -0.71 22.23 -13.29
N PHE A 291 -1.57 21.71 -14.18
CA PHE A 291 -2.85 22.34 -14.53
C PHE A 291 -3.74 22.68 -13.32
N ARG A 292 -3.68 21.85 -12.27
CA ARG A 292 -4.46 22.07 -11.04
C ARG A 292 -4.11 23.39 -10.33
N TRP A 293 -2.89 23.88 -10.50
CA TRP A 293 -2.39 25.09 -9.85
C TRP A 293 -2.63 26.35 -10.67
N GLY A 294 -3.17 26.23 -11.89
CA GLY A 294 -3.53 27.34 -12.77
C GLY A 294 -2.35 28.24 -13.09
N ASP A 295 -2.53 29.55 -12.87
CA ASP A 295 -1.55 30.59 -13.11
C ASP A 295 -0.53 30.77 -11.96
N LYS A 296 -0.66 29.99 -10.89
CA LYS A 296 0.19 30.08 -9.70
C LYS A 296 1.45 29.21 -9.77
N VAL A 297 1.68 28.52 -10.89
CA VAL A 297 2.85 27.66 -11.07
C VAL A 297 3.52 27.87 -12.42
N GLU A 298 4.85 27.86 -12.41
CA GLU A 298 5.67 27.90 -13.60
C GLU A 298 6.57 26.67 -13.69
N ILE A 299 6.60 25.99 -14.83
CA ILE A 299 7.55 24.93 -15.14
C ILE A 299 8.88 25.58 -15.56
N ILE A 300 9.88 25.51 -14.69
CA ILE A 300 11.23 26.02 -14.98
C ILE A 300 12.04 25.00 -15.80
N SER A 301 11.92 23.72 -15.44
CA SER A 301 12.66 22.61 -16.07
C SER A 301 11.83 21.32 -16.03
N PRO A 302 11.97 20.41 -17.02
CA PRO A 302 12.76 20.55 -18.24
C PRO A 302 12.05 21.43 -19.30
N LYS A 303 12.83 21.96 -20.26
CA LYS A 303 12.29 22.84 -21.32
C LYS A 303 11.27 22.15 -22.20
N GLU A 304 11.44 20.88 -22.46
CA GLU A 304 10.51 20.04 -23.25
C GLU A 304 9.14 19.99 -22.59
N LEU A 305 9.08 19.68 -21.29
CA LEU A 305 7.83 19.63 -20.53
C LEU A 305 7.14 21.01 -20.53
N ARG A 306 7.90 22.09 -20.34
CA ARG A 306 7.37 23.47 -20.43
C ARG A 306 6.75 23.74 -21.80
N LYS A 307 7.42 23.35 -22.88
CA LYS A 307 6.93 23.53 -24.25
C LYS A 307 5.62 22.77 -24.49
N GLU A 308 5.55 21.53 -24.06
CA GLU A 308 4.33 20.70 -24.15
C GLU A 308 3.19 21.30 -23.35
N TYR A 309 3.47 21.78 -22.13
CA TYR A 309 2.48 22.44 -21.30
C TYR A 309 1.93 23.71 -21.97
N ILE A 310 2.79 24.57 -22.53
CA ILE A 310 2.36 25.76 -23.26
C ILE A 310 1.50 25.40 -24.49
N ASN A 311 1.84 24.33 -25.22
CA ASN A 311 1.03 23.86 -26.34
C ASN A 311 -0.34 23.39 -25.88
N SER A 312 -0.40 22.63 -24.78
CA SER A 312 -1.65 22.18 -24.19
C SER A 312 -2.54 23.34 -23.74
N LEU A 313 -1.96 24.40 -23.14
CA LEU A 313 -2.70 25.62 -22.78
C LEU A 313 -3.30 26.32 -24.02
N LYS A 314 -2.54 26.39 -25.11
CA LYS A 314 -3.05 26.95 -26.38
C LYS A 314 -4.21 26.14 -26.95
N ASP A 315 -4.13 24.81 -26.86
CA ASP A 315 -5.20 23.93 -27.35
C ASP A 315 -6.46 24.05 -26.48
N VAL A 316 -6.31 24.11 -25.15
CA VAL A 316 -7.41 24.43 -24.24
C VAL A 316 -8.03 25.78 -24.59
N SER A 317 -7.22 26.83 -24.78
CA SER A 317 -7.72 28.16 -25.15
C SER A 317 -8.54 28.17 -26.45
N LYS A 318 -8.18 27.35 -27.46
CA LYS A 318 -8.93 27.22 -28.70
C LYS A 318 -10.35 26.68 -28.50
N VAL A 319 -10.54 25.77 -27.56
CA VAL A 319 -11.84 25.17 -27.23
C VAL A 319 -12.83 26.24 -26.73
N TYR A 320 -12.34 27.24 -25.99
CA TYR A 320 -13.16 28.30 -25.38
C TYR A 320 -13.27 29.57 -26.22
N LYS A 321 -12.57 29.63 -27.35
CA LYS A 321 -12.62 30.79 -28.31
C LYS A 321 -13.60 30.57 -29.46
N LYS A 322 -14.47 29.52 -29.37
CA LYS A 322 -15.51 29.26 -30.38
C LYS A 322 -16.73 30.13 -30.17
#